data_97af865474285316c8a4de3283be6caf
#
_entry.id   97af865474285316c8a4de3283be6caf
#
_cell.length_a   1.000
_cell.length_b   1.000
_cell.length_c   1.000
_cell.angle_alpha   90.00
_cell.angle_beta   90.00
_cell.angle_gamma   90.00
#
_symmetry.space_group_name_H-M   'P 1'
#
loop_
_entity.id
_entity.type
_entity.pdbx_description
1 polymer ?
#
loop_
_entity_poly.entity_id
_entity_poly.type
_entity_poly.pdbx_seq_one_letter_code
_entity_poly.pdbx_strand_id
1 'polypeptide(L)'
;LIMKINQILDKIDEHQLYVPAFQREYVWKRKHVKSLMSSLINEYPTGTILSWETSSPPELKGKSKYHETQGAVKLILDGQQRITSLYMILKGEIPPYYTEKEIIQDTRNLHVNVETLELEYYIKQKMGNNPLWVNLTDIFKKEIKAHQLVKDLQVKLGDDENIEDERIDLIHENFNKIESIKDRDFLEQSIPIKATIREAID
;
A
#
# COMPACT_ATOMS: atom_id res chain seq x y z
N LEU A 1 19.85 -1.82 -2.60
CA LEU A 1 19.33 -1.66 -1.24
C LEU A 1 17.97 -2.36 -1.12
N ILE A 2 17.64 -2.83 0.06
CA ILE A 2 16.34 -3.43 0.35
C ILE A 2 15.65 -2.54 1.37
N MET A 3 14.41 -2.16 1.13
CA MET A 3 13.56 -1.43 2.08
C MET A 3 12.21 -2.12 2.21
N LYS A 4 11.68 -2.15 3.43
CA LYS A 4 10.33 -2.65 3.68
C LYS A 4 9.28 -1.64 3.22
N ILE A 5 8.11 -2.13 2.81
CA ILE A 5 7.01 -1.28 2.37
C ILE A 5 6.67 -0.21 3.42
N ASN A 6 6.47 -0.59 4.69
CA ASN A 6 6.19 0.36 5.76
C ASN A 6 7.27 1.45 5.89
N GLN A 7 8.56 1.09 5.79
CA GLN A 7 9.65 2.05 5.85
C GLN A 7 9.61 3.06 4.70
N ILE A 8 9.21 2.63 3.50
CA ILE A 8 9.04 3.54 2.36
C ILE A 8 7.92 4.52 2.63
N LEU A 9 6.77 4.03 3.13
CA LEU A 9 5.61 4.88 3.42
C LEU A 9 5.89 5.86 4.56
N ASP A 10 6.60 5.43 5.60
CA ASP A 10 7.00 6.29 6.72
C ASP A 10 7.95 7.41 6.26
N LYS A 11 8.89 7.10 5.35
CA LYS A 11 9.77 8.13 4.77
C LYS A 11 9.02 9.20 3.97
N ILE A 12 7.88 8.86 3.38
CA ILE A 12 7.01 9.84 2.72
C ILE A 12 6.42 10.80 3.77
N ASP A 13 5.89 10.26 4.87
CA ASP A 13 5.28 11.05 5.95
C ASP A 13 6.30 11.91 6.68
N GLU A 14 7.53 11.41 6.84
CA GLU A 14 8.64 12.10 7.47
C GLU A 14 9.34 13.14 6.56
N HIS A 15 8.84 13.34 5.35
CA HIS A 15 9.45 14.24 4.36
C HIS A 15 10.90 13.91 4.03
N GLN A 16 11.22 12.62 3.94
CA GLN A 16 12.52 12.09 3.52
C GLN A 16 12.49 11.49 2.11
N LEU A 17 11.31 11.17 1.60
CA LEU A 17 11.09 10.62 0.28
C LEU A 17 10.06 11.46 -0.47
N TYR A 18 10.42 11.92 -1.66
CA TYR A 18 9.62 12.84 -2.48
C TYR A 18 9.41 12.29 -3.90
N VAL A 19 8.47 12.90 -4.60
CA VAL A 19 8.21 12.65 -6.02
C VAL A 19 8.50 13.93 -6.81
N PRO A 20 9.38 13.89 -7.83
CA PRO A 20 9.64 15.05 -8.68
C PRO A 20 8.40 15.48 -9.46
N ALA A 21 8.25 16.81 -9.72
CA ALA A 21 7.12 17.35 -10.43
C ALA A 21 6.99 16.86 -11.88
N PHE A 22 8.09 16.46 -12.51
CA PHE A 22 8.09 15.89 -13.87
C PHE A 22 7.53 14.47 -13.95
N GLN A 23 7.35 13.78 -12.84
CA GLN A 23 6.69 12.47 -12.84
C GLN A 23 5.22 12.60 -13.23
N ARG A 24 4.74 11.61 -14.02
CA ARG A 24 3.33 11.60 -14.46
C ARG A 24 2.36 11.52 -13.28
N GLU A 25 1.12 11.90 -13.54
CA GLU A 25 0.02 11.79 -12.59
C GLU A 25 -0.26 10.31 -12.21
N TYR A 26 -1.04 10.12 -11.14
CA TYR A 26 -1.50 8.81 -10.76
C TYR A 26 -2.56 8.31 -11.75
N VAL A 27 -2.18 7.33 -12.58
CA VAL A 27 -3.02 6.79 -13.65
C VAL A 27 -3.46 5.34 -13.42
N TRP A 28 -3.00 4.74 -12.34
CA TRP A 28 -3.41 3.39 -12.00
C TRP A 28 -4.90 3.32 -11.67
N LYS A 29 -5.54 2.27 -12.17
CA LYS A 29 -6.95 1.95 -11.95
C LYS A 29 -7.05 0.82 -10.93
N ARG A 30 -8.26 0.60 -10.42
CA ARG A 30 -8.58 -0.47 -9.46
C ARG A 30 -8.01 -1.83 -9.83
N LYS A 31 -8.05 -2.20 -11.13
CA LYS A 31 -7.48 -3.47 -11.61
C LYS A 31 -5.98 -3.60 -11.36
N HIS A 32 -5.23 -2.51 -11.50
CA HIS A 32 -3.77 -2.52 -11.29
C HIS A 32 -3.44 -2.68 -9.80
N VAL A 33 -4.17 -1.98 -8.93
CA VAL A 33 -4.00 -2.08 -7.47
C VAL A 33 -4.39 -3.47 -6.98
N LYS A 34 -5.50 -4.01 -7.47
CA LYS A 34 -5.91 -5.39 -7.18
C LYS A 34 -4.84 -6.41 -7.58
N SER A 35 -4.25 -6.25 -8.77
CA SER A 35 -3.15 -7.11 -9.24
C SER A 35 -1.89 -6.98 -8.37
N LEU A 36 -1.51 -5.76 -7.99
CA LEU A 36 -0.37 -5.52 -7.09
C LEU A 36 -0.58 -6.20 -5.74
N MET A 37 -1.74 -6.00 -5.12
CA MET A 37 -2.05 -6.60 -3.82
C MET A 37 -2.12 -8.12 -3.88
N SER A 38 -2.67 -8.67 -4.96
CA SER A 38 -2.66 -10.12 -5.22
C SER A 38 -1.23 -10.66 -5.33
N SER A 39 -0.35 -9.95 -6.03
CA SER A 39 1.06 -10.36 -6.14
C SER A 39 1.76 -10.33 -4.77
N LEU A 40 1.49 -9.33 -3.95
CA LEU A 40 2.04 -9.23 -2.59
C LEU A 40 1.52 -10.34 -1.67
N ILE A 41 0.23 -10.66 -1.72
CA ILE A 41 -0.36 -11.77 -0.96
C ILE A 41 0.27 -13.12 -1.36
N ASN A 42 0.51 -13.31 -2.65
CA ASN A 42 1.09 -14.55 -3.19
C ASN A 42 2.63 -14.56 -3.21
N GLU A 43 3.26 -13.55 -2.62
CA GLU A 43 4.73 -13.44 -2.53
C GLU A 43 5.45 -13.35 -3.88
N TYR A 44 4.76 -12.89 -4.92
CA TYR A 44 5.36 -12.68 -6.23
C TYR A 44 6.19 -11.41 -6.28
N PRO A 45 7.26 -11.37 -7.08
CA PRO A 45 8.05 -10.16 -7.29
C PRO A 45 7.18 -9.02 -7.83
N THR A 46 7.33 -7.83 -7.24
CA THR A 46 6.57 -6.63 -7.62
C THR A 46 7.40 -5.57 -8.31
N GLY A 47 8.64 -5.92 -8.68
CA GLY A 47 9.56 -5.05 -9.38
C GLY A 47 10.45 -4.22 -8.46
N THR A 48 11.29 -3.40 -9.06
CA THR A 48 12.29 -2.56 -8.38
C THR A 48 11.79 -1.12 -8.31
N ILE A 49 12.19 -0.40 -7.27
CA ILE A 49 12.03 1.05 -7.16
C ILE A 49 13.34 1.69 -7.58
N LEU A 50 13.28 2.69 -8.46
CA LEU A 50 14.41 3.53 -8.78
C LEU A 50 14.32 4.83 -7.99
N SER A 51 15.36 5.14 -7.24
CA SER A 51 15.46 6.37 -6.47
C SER A 51 16.73 7.16 -6.80
N TRP A 52 16.70 8.45 -6.54
CA TRP A 52 17.84 9.35 -6.66
C TRP A 52 18.02 10.14 -5.38
N GLU A 53 19.21 10.06 -4.80
CA GLU A 53 19.57 10.85 -3.65
C GLU A 53 20.22 12.17 -4.10
N THR A 54 19.70 13.31 -3.63
CA THR A 54 20.20 14.63 -4.03
C THR A 54 20.04 15.66 -2.93
N SER A 55 20.99 16.59 -2.84
CA SER A 55 20.90 17.79 -1.99
C SER A 55 20.36 19.02 -2.74
N SER A 56 20.08 18.88 -4.03
CA SER A 56 19.53 19.93 -4.89
C SER A 56 18.38 19.36 -5.72
N PRO A 57 17.25 19.02 -5.09
CA PRO A 57 16.13 18.41 -5.82
C PRO A 57 15.54 19.40 -6.82
N PRO A 58 15.01 18.89 -7.96
CA PRO A 58 14.17 19.68 -8.85
C PRO A 58 12.87 20.06 -8.17
N GLU A 59 11.96 20.73 -8.88
CA GLU A 59 10.61 20.98 -8.39
C GLU A 59 9.93 19.65 -7.99
N LEU A 60 9.27 19.67 -6.83
CA LEU A 60 8.63 18.49 -6.23
C LEU A 60 7.12 18.55 -6.40
N LYS A 61 6.47 17.38 -6.48
CA LYS A 61 5.01 17.28 -6.45
C LYS A 61 4.45 17.67 -5.10
N GLY A 62 3.22 18.21 -5.11
CA GLY A 62 2.49 18.57 -3.92
C GLY A 62 2.93 19.88 -3.28
N LYS A 63 2.54 20.05 -2.03
CA LYS A 63 2.83 21.25 -1.23
C LYS A 63 4.15 21.16 -0.46
N SER A 64 4.79 20.02 -0.49
CA SER A 64 6.05 19.79 0.23
C SER A 64 7.16 20.61 -0.41
N LYS A 65 7.70 21.56 0.36
CA LYS A 65 8.85 22.35 -0.06
C LYS A 65 10.10 21.73 0.54
N TYR A 66 11.09 21.54 -0.31
CA TYR A 66 12.43 21.23 0.16
C TYR A 66 13.07 22.46 0.77
N HIS A 67 13.71 22.29 1.92
CA HIS A 67 14.53 23.33 2.55
C HIS A 67 15.98 22.85 2.56
N GLU A 68 16.91 23.69 2.11
CA GLU A 68 18.34 23.32 2.03
C GLU A 68 18.93 22.83 3.38
N THR A 69 18.34 23.26 4.49
CA THR A 69 18.72 22.80 5.83
C THR A 69 18.37 21.33 6.10
N GLN A 70 17.56 20.69 5.25
CA GLN A 70 17.21 19.26 5.41
C GLN A 70 18.33 18.32 4.95
N GLY A 71 19.31 18.81 4.20
CA GLY A 71 20.38 18.00 3.61
C GLY A 71 19.90 17.19 2.40
N ALA A 72 20.53 16.06 2.15
CA ALA A 72 20.15 15.20 1.02
C ALA A 72 18.79 14.53 1.26
N VAL A 73 17.97 14.53 0.21
CA VAL A 73 16.66 13.86 0.17
C VAL A 73 16.63 12.82 -0.93
N LYS A 74 15.71 11.89 -0.82
CA LYS A 74 15.53 10.82 -1.80
C LYS A 74 14.30 11.09 -2.65
N LEU A 75 14.45 10.93 -3.97
CA LEU A 75 13.41 11.12 -4.96
C LEU A 75 13.05 9.79 -5.61
N ILE A 76 11.77 9.52 -5.82
CA ILE A 76 11.30 8.35 -6.55
C ILE A 76 11.30 8.67 -8.05
N LEU A 77 12.11 7.96 -8.84
CA LEU A 77 12.18 8.11 -10.29
C LEU A 77 11.36 7.04 -11.03
N ASP A 78 11.26 5.83 -10.47
CA ASP A 78 10.35 4.78 -10.96
C ASP A 78 9.73 4.02 -9.79
N GLY A 79 8.56 3.44 -10.02
CA GLY A 79 7.78 2.75 -8.99
C GLY A 79 6.74 3.64 -8.28
N GLN A 80 6.63 4.91 -8.65
CA GLN A 80 5.71 5.87 -8.04
C GLN A 80 4.26 5.39 -8.01
N GLN A 81 3.75 4.78 -9.09
CA GLN A 81 2.37 4.28 -9.14
C GLN A 81 2.13 3.18 -8.09
N ARG A 82 3.10 2.29 -7.92
CA ARG A 82 3.05 1.21 -6.91
C ARG A 82 3.09 1.77 -5.50
N ILE A 83 4.02 2.66 -5.22
CA ILE A 83 4.16 3.30 -3.90
C ILE A 83 2.91 4.10 -3.55
N THR A 84 2.36 4.88 -4.48
CA THR A 84 1.11 5.63 -4.29
C THR A 84 -0.05 4.69 -3.96
N SER A 85 -0.18 3.58 -4.70
CA SER A 85 -1.21 2.57 -4.46
C SER A 85 -1.08 1.93 -3.09
N LEU A 86 0.14 1.57 -2.69
CA LEU A 86 0.40 1.00 -1.37
C LEU A 86 0.11 1.99 -0.25
N TYR A 87 0.49 3.26 -0.42
CA TYR A 87 0.16 4.31 0.53
C TYR A 87 -1.36 4.42 0.73
N MET A 88 -2.12 4.47 -0.37
CA MET A 88 -3.57 4.58 -0.33
C MET A 88 -4.24 3.35 0.30
N ILE A 89 -3.76 2.14 0.04
CA ILE A 89 -4.32 0.90 0.62
C ILE A 89 -3.92 0.73 2.08
N LEU A 90 -2.65 0.91 2.43
CA LEU A 90 -2.17 0.64 3.78
C LEU A 90 -2.55 1.75 4.77
N LYS A 91 -2.54 3.00 4.34
CA LYS A 91 -2.86 4.16 5.20
C LYS A 91 -4.30 4.67 5.02
N GLY A 92 -4.98 4.32 3.94
CA GLY A 92 -6.34 4.77 3.63
C GLY A 92 -6.42 6.24 3.20
N GLU A 93 -5.28 6.87 2.96
CA GLU A 93 -5.14 8.28 2.68
C GLU A 93 -4.47 8.49 1.32
N ILE A 94 -4.60 9.70 0.78
CA ILE A 94 -3.86 10.12 -0.42
C ILE A 94 -2.49 10.62 0.04
N PRO A 95 -1.39 10.17 -0.59
CA PRO A 95 -0.05 10.63 -0.19
C PRO A 95 0.09 12.15 -0.36
N PRO A 96 0.95 12.81 0.45
CA PRO A 96 1.04 14.28 0.54
C PRO A 96 1.49 14.96 -0.76
N TYR A 97 2.03 14.21 -1.71
CA TYR A 97 2.41 14.72 -3.03
C TYR A 97 1.26 14.73 -4.06
N TYR A 98 0.05 14.34 -3.66
CA TYR A 98 -1.18 14.47 -4.45
C TYR A 98 -2.28 15.17 -3.66
N THR A 99 -3.25 15.73 -4.38
CA THR A 99 -4.55 16.15 -3.88
C THR A 99 -5.63 15.19 -4.39
N GLU A 100 -6.81 15.19 -3.76
CA GLU A 100 -7.93 14.34 -4.21
C GLU A 100 -8.34 14.59 -5.67
N LYS A 101 -8.19 15.84 -6.13
CA LYS A 101 -8.54 16.23 -7.51
C LYS A 101 -7.61 15.61 -8.56
N GLU A 102 -6.40 15.24 -8.16
CA GLU A 102 -5.38 14.62 -9.03
C GLU A 102 -5.54 13.09 -9.11
N ILE A 103 -6.41 12.52 -8.28
CA ILE A 103 -6.71 11.08 -8.29
C ILE A 103 -7.94 10.83 -9.18
N ILE A 104 -7.69 10.38 -10.41
CA ILE A 104 -8.74 10.14 -11.41
C ILE A 104 -9.72 9.04 -10.95
N GLN A 105 -9.20 7.97 -10.36
CA GLN A 105 -10.00 6.90 -9.79
C GLN A 105 -9.52 6.59 -8.38
N ASP A 106 -10.42 6.71 -7.41
CA ASP A 106 -10.11 6.27 -6.04
C ASP A 106 -9.93 4.75 -6.01
N THR A 107 -8.73 4.34 -5.66
CA THR A 107 -8.32 2.94 -5.55
C THR A 107 -8.24 2.44 -4.12
N ARG A 108 -8.65 3.25 -3.15
CA ARG A 108 -8.91 2.83 -1.77
C ARG A 108 -10.14 1.92 -1.72
N ASN A 109 -10.50 1.42 -0.57
CA ASN A 109 -11.69 0.58 -0.37
C ASN A 109 -11.63 -0.81 -1.07
N LEU A 110 -10.43 -1.34 -1.22
CA LEU A 110 -10.21 -2.72 -1.66
C LEU A 110 -10.46 -3.67 -0.48
N HIS A 111 -11.31 -4.66 -0.70
CA HIS A 111 -11.68 -5.68 0.28
C HIS A 111 -11.00 -7.01 -0.02
N VAL A 112 -10.79 -7.79 1.00
CA VAL A 112 -10.29 -9.15 0.93
C VAL A 112 -11.28 -10.09 1.62
N ASN A 113 -11.55 -11.23 1.03
CA ASN A 113 -12.17 -12.33 1.73
C ASN A 113 -11.10 -13.05 2.55
N VAL A 114 -11.21 -13.00 3.87
CA VAL A 114 -10.16 -13.52 4.76
C VAL A 114 -10.07 -15.06 4.79
N GLU A 115 -11.04 -15.76 4.25
CA GLU A 115 -11.01 -17.21 4.11
C GLU A 115 -10.36 -17.64 2.79
N THR A 116 -10.68 -16.97 1.70
CA THR A 116 -10.23 -17.34 0.34
C THR A 116 -9.06 -16.52 -0.19
N LEU A 117 -8.75 -15.38 0.45
CA LEU A 117 -7.82 -14.34 -0.02
C LEU A 117 -8.24 -13.70 -1.36
N GLU A 118 -9.49 -13.87 -1.78
CA GLU A 118 -10.03 -13.17 -2.93
C GLU A 118 -10.06 -11.66 -2.67
N LEU A 119 -9.62 -10.87 -3.64
CA LEU A 119 -9.62 -9.41 -3.59
C LEU A 119 -10.72 -8.85 -4.48
N GLU A 120 -11.52 -7.92 -3.95
CA GLU A 120 -12.53 -7.21 -4.74
C GLU A 120 -12.83 -5.83 -4.14
N TYR A 121 -13.14 -4.88 -5.00
CA TYR A 121 -13.69 -3.60 -4.54
C TYR A 121 -15.11 -3.79 -4.02
N TYR A 122 -15.51 -2.96 -3.05
CA TYR A 122 -16.76 -3.13 -2.33
C TYR A 122 -17.97 -3.29 -3.25
N ILE A 123 -18.70 -4.40 -3.06
CA ILE A 123 -19.98 -4.70 -3.70
C ILE A 123 -20.99 -5.03 -2.60
N LYS A 124 -22.00 -4.16 -2.44
CA LYS A 124 -22.98 -4.28 -1.35
C LYS A 124 -23.68 -5.65 -1.31
N GLN A 125 -24.10 -6.16 -2.45
CA GLN A 125 -24.80 -7.46 -2.53
C GLN A 125 -23.92 -8.64 -2.11
N LYS A 126 -22.61 -8.56 -2.36
CA LYS A 126 -21.64 -9.63 -2.04
C LYS A 126 -21.10 -9.51 -0.62
N MET A 127 -20.88 -8.30 -0.15
CA MET A 127 -20.07 -8.03 1.03
C MET A 127 -20.87 -7.46 2.22
N GLY A 128 -22.01 -6.79 1.98
CA GLY A 128 -22.71 -5.99 2.98
C GLY A 128 -23.16 -6.76 4.24
N ASN A 129 -23.41 -8.08 4.12
CA ASN A 129 -23.78 -8.94 5.23
C ASN A 129 -22.85 -10.15 5.38
N ASN A 130 -21.66 -10.09 4.80
CA ASN A 130 -20.70 -11.19 4.87
C ASN A 130 -19.44 -10.73 5.66
N PRO A 131 -19.29 -11.16 6.93
CA PRO A 131 -18.19 -10.75 7.78
C PRO A 131 -16.80 -11.24 7.30
N LEU A 132 -16.76 -12.18 6.37
CA LEU A 132 -15.50 -12.65 5.76
C LEU A 132 -14.87 -11.61 4.84
N TRP A 133 -15.64 -10.63 4.34
CA TRP A 133 -15.14 -9.56 3.51
C TRP A 133 -14.73 -8.36 4.35
N VAL A 134 -13.48 -8.04 4.37
CA VAL A 134 -12.88 -7.00 5.20
C VAL A 134 -12.13 -6.00 4.34
N ASN A 135 -12.24 -4.71 4.66
CA ASN A 135 -11.43 -3.68 4.04
C ASN A 135 -9.95 -3.87 4.42
N LEU A 136 -9.07 -3.97 3.42
CA LEU A 136 -7.64 -4.12 3.66
C LEU A 136 -7.05 -3.02 4.54
N THR A 137 -7.48 -1.78 4.34
CA THR A 137 -7.01 -0.64 5.13
C THR A 137 -7.30 -0.85 6.63
N ASP A 138 -8.48 -1.37 6.98
CA ASP A 138 -8.85 -1.62 8.37
C ASP A 138 -7.97 -2.69 9.02
N ILE A 139 -7.54 -3.68 8.25
CA ILE A 139 -6.56 -4.68 8.72
C ILE A 139 -5.21 -4.03 9.00
N PHE A 140 -4.68 -3.24 8.05
CA PHE A 140 -3.38 -2.58 8.20
C PHE A 140 -3.35 -1.55 9.33
N LYS A 141 -4.45 -0.84 9.54
CA LYS A 141 -4.63 0.10 10.66
C LYS A 141 -4.94 -0.59 11.98
N LYS A 142 -5.09 -1.92 11.98
CA LYS A 142 -5.46 -2.74 13.15
C LYS A 142 -6.81 -2.36 13.77
N GLU A 143 -7.72 -1.80 12.98
CA GLU A 143 -9.09 -1.49 13.37
C GLU A 143 -9.94 -2.76 13.44
N ILE A 144 -9.57 -3.80 12.69
CA ILE A 144 -10.18 -5.13 12.71
C ILE A 144 -9.13 -6.15 13.13
N LYS A 145 -9.54 -7.08 14.01
CA LYS A 145 -8.69 -8.18 14.50
C LYS A 145 -9.33 -9.52 14.15
N ALA A 146 -8.48 -10.51 13.84
CA ALA A 146 -8.93 -11.84 13.44
C ALA A 146 -9.90 -12.48 14.46
N HIS A 147 -9.60 -12.39 15.76
CA HIS A 147 -10.46 -12.97 16.79
C HIS A 147 -11.84 -12.31 16.87
N GLN A 148 -11.95 -11.00 16.60
CA GLN A 148 -13.25 -10.32 16.57
C GLN A 148 -14.07 -10.77 15.37
N LEU A 149 -13.44 -10.91 14.22
CA LEU A 149 -14.09 -11.39 13.01
C LEU A 149 -14.61 -12.82 13.18
N VAL A 150 -13.83 -13.71 13.84
CA VAL A 150 -14.28 -15.08 14.15
C VAL A 150 -15.52 -15.05 15.07
N LYS A 151 -15.55 -14.15 16.07
CA LYS A 151 -16.74 -13.98 16.93
C LYS A 151 -17.96 -13.49 16.11
N ASP A 152 -17.79 -12.52 15.25
CA ASP A 152 -18.86 -11.98 14.40
C ASP A 152 -19.40 -13.06 13.45
N LEU A 153 -18.52 -13.93 12.94
CA LEU A 153 -18.88 -15.07 12.13
C LEU A 153 -19.69 -16.10 12.93
N GLN A 154 -19.28 -16.38 14.18
CA GLN A 154 -19.99 -17.31 15.06
C GLN A 154 -21.40 -16.79 15.40
N VAL A 155 -21.51 -15.51 15.71
CA VAL A 155 -22.83 -14.87 15.96
C VAL A 155 -23.75 -15.00 14.75
N LYS A 156 -23.21 -14.89 13.54
CA LYS A 156 -23.98 -15.01 12.30
C LYS A 156 -24.45 -16.43 12.03
N LEU A 157 -23.65 -17.46 12.39
CA LEU A 157 -24.02 -18.85 12.25
C LEU A 157 -25.06 -19.30 13.28
N GLY A 158 -25.15 -18.60 14.41
CA GLY A 158 -26.03 -18.94 15.54
C GLY A 158 -25.41 -19.95 16.50
N ASP A 159 -26.14 -20.23 17.58
CA ASP A 159 -25.65 -21.11 18.67
C ASP A 159 -25.63 -22.59 18.29
N ASP A 160 -26.34 -22.99 17.25
CA ASP A 160 -26.48 -24.39 16.84
C ASP A 160 -25.32 -24.90 15.95
N GLU A 161 -24.52 -23.98 15.40
CA GLU A 161 -23.38 -24.31 14.53
C GLU A 161 -22.07 -23.71 15.07
N ASN A 162 -21.10 -24.53 15.38
CA ASN A 162 -19.76 -24.09 15.72
C ASN A 162 -18.89 -23.97 14.47
N ILE A 163 -18.05 -22.95 14.44
CA ILE A 163 -17.03 -22.83 13.40
C ILE A 163 -15.99 -23.92 13.65
N GLU A 164 -15.64 -24.67 12.62
CA GLU A 164 -14.58 -25.69 12.69
C GLU A 164 -13.23 -25.04 13.02
N ASP A 165 -12.46 -25.67 13.89
CA ASP A 165 -11.15 -25.17 14.33
C ASP A 165 -10.21 -24.93 13.14
N GLU A 166 -10.22 -25.80 12.15
CA GLU A 166 -9.42 -25.66 10.91
C GLU A 166 -9.77 -24.38 10.15
N ARG A 167 -11.04 -23.97 10.13
CA ARG A 167 -11.50 -22.75 9.50
C ARG A 167 -11.07 -21.51 10.27
N ILE A 168 -11.09 -21.58 11.61
CA ILE A 168 -10.59 -20.52 12.49
C ILE A 168 -9.09 -20.31 12.26
N ASP A 169 -8.33 -21.40 12.25
CA ASP A 169 -6.88 -21.36 12.02
C ASP A 169 -6.55 -20.78 10.64
N LEU A 170 -7.27 -21.16 9.60
CA LEU A 170 -7.12 -20.60 8.24
C LEU A 170 -7.35 -19.09 8.21
N ILE A 171 -8.40 -18.60 8.88
CA ILE A 171 -8.69 -17.17 8.97
C ILE A 171 -7.55 -16.44 9.67
N HIS A 172 -7.04 -16.96 10.79
CA HIS A 172 -5.91 -16.36 11.50
C HIS A 172 -4.64 -16.36 10.66
N GLU A 173 -4.33 -17.45 9.97
CA GLU A 173 -3.19 -17.57 9.06
C GLU A 173 -3.28 -16.53 7.93
N ASN A 174 -4.43 -16.42 7.30
CA ASN A 174 -4.67 -15.46 6.22
C ASN A 174 -4.57 -14.01 6.71
N PHE A 175 -5.07 -13.70 7.90
CA PHE A 175 -4.89 -12.38 8.52
C PHE A 175 -3.42 -12.04 8.71
N ASN A 176 -2.64 -12.96 9.27
CA ASN A 176 -1.20 -12.78 9.47
C ASN A 176 -0.48 -12.58 8.14
N LYS A 177 -0.86 -13.32 7.10
CA LYS A 177 -0.32 -13.21 5.76
C LYS A 177 -0.58 -11.82 5.16
N ILE A 178 -1.80 -11.29 5.34
CA ILE A 178 -2.14 -9.93 4.89
C ILE A 178 -1.36 -8.88 5.68
N GLU A 179 -1.36 -8.95 7.00
CA GLU A 179 -0.63 -7.99 7.84
C GLU A 179 0.87 -7.96 7.54
N SER A 180 1.46 -9.09 7.16
CA SER A 180 2.88 -9.20 6.83
C SER A 180 3.26 -8.45 5.54
N ILE A 181 2.29 -8.03 4.70
CA ILE A 181 2.57 -7.30 3.47
C ILE A 181 3.35 -6.00 3.74
N LYS A 182 3.05 -5.31 4.83
CA LYS A 182 3.77 -4.08 5.24
C LYS A 182 5.27 -4.31 5.47
N ASP A 183 5.65 -5.54 5.80
CA ASP A 183 7.04 -5.93 6.08
C ASP A 183 7.73 -6.58 4.87
N ARG A 184 7.06 -6.62 3.71
CA ARG A 184 7.65 -7.10 2.46
C ARG A 184 8.74 -6.18 1.99
N ASP A 185 9.75 -6.78 1.41
CA ASP A 185 10.90 -6.10 0.87
C ASP A 185 10.64 -5.60 -0.56
N PHE A 186 10.98 -4.32 -0.79
CA PHE A 186 11.17 -3.78 -2.13
C PHE A 186 12.65 -3.67 -2.45
N LEU A 187 13.02 -4.14 -3.62
CA LEU A 187 14.34 -3.87 -4.16
C LEU A 187 14.41 -2.40 -4.56
N GLU A 188 15.43 -1.71 -4.08
CA GLU A 188 15.72 -0.33 -4.43
C GLU A 188 17.06 -0.25 -5.18
N GLN A 189 17.04 0.36 -6.35
CA GLN A 189 18.21 0.83 -7.04
C GLN A 189 18.35 2.33 -6.82
N SER A 190 19.43 2.75 -6.20
CA SER A 190 19.67 4.16 -5.89
C SER A 190 20.72 4.74 -6.80
N ILE A 191 20.40 5.89 -7.39
CA ILE A 191 21.35 6.72 -8.13
C ILE A 191 22.09 7.58 -7.11
N PRO A 192 23.43 7.67 -7.19
CA PRO A 192 24.21 8.35 -6.18
C PRO A 192 24.02 9.88 -6.20
N ILE A 193 24.24 10.50 -5.05
CA ILE A 193 24.05 11.93 -4.79
C ILE A 193 24.82 12.86 -5.76
N LYS A 194 25.91 12.37 -6.33
CA LYS A 194 26.74 13.14 -7.27
C LYS A 194 26.19 13.17 -8.70
N ALA A 195 25.16 12.37 -8.99
CA ALA A 195 24.56 12.35 -10.32
C ALA A 195 23.77 13.65 -10.57
N THR A 196 23.85 14.15 -11.78
CA THR A 196 23.03 15.29 -12.24
C THR A 196 21.60 14.82 -12.55
N ILE A 197 20.67 15.78 -12.68
CA ILE A 197 19.28 15.49 -13.11
C ILE A 197 19.28 14.72 -14.44
N ARG A 198 20.15 15.07 -15.38
CA ARG A 198 20.24 14.41 -16.70
C ARG A 198 20.68 12.96 -16.54
N GLU A 199 21.74 12.71 -15.77
CA GLU A 199 22.24 11.34 -15.52
C GLU A 199 21.26 10.49 -14.73
N ALA A 200 20.36 11.10 -13.98
CA ALA A 200 19.32 10.40 -13.22
C ALA A 200 18.11 10.01 -14.07
N ILE A 201 17.89 10.69 -15.21
CA ILE A 201 16.73 10.47 -16.09
C ILE A 201 17.07 9.61 -17.31
N ASP A 202 18.30 9.70 -17.83
CA ASP A 202 18.80 8.88 -18.94
C ASP A 202 19.12 7.44 -18.48
#